data_64f3eb6040e3b3f325bdd6c1c315094d
#
_entry.id   64f3eb6040e3b3f325bdd6c1c315094d
#
_cell.length_a   1.000
_cell.length_b   1.000
_cell.length_c   1.000
_cell.angle_alpha   90.00
_cell.angle_beta   90.00
_cell.angle_gamma   90.00
#
_symmetry.space_group_name_H-M   'P 1'
#
loop_
_entity.id
_entity.type
_entity.pdbx_description
1 polymer ?
#
loop_
_entity_poly.entity_id
_entity_poly.type
_entity_poly.pdbx_seq_one_letter_code
_entity_poly.pdbx_strand_id
1 'polypeptide(L)'
;MNTKSKVFELLKRNLTVSLASITRNGYPRPNPMKVISVDEENNIWFATSLKSDKVAEFAENPRAGIACSNEEMSVSLQGKIAIVEEREQKKRMWNEGMRIYFPDGAESKDYCLLKFVPEMLRAVTVDEIHRYEIKTIVLLKK
;
A
#
# COMPACT_ATOMS: atom_id res chain seq x y z
N MET A 1 -20.01 -9.54 -7.66
CA MET A 1 -18.83 -8.69 -7.35
C MET A 1 -17.91 -8.68 -8.54
N ASN A 2 -17.54 -7.50 -9.02
CA ASN A 2 -16.63 -7.38 -10.16
C ASN A 2 -15.17 -7.61 -9.73
N THR A 3 -14.29 -7.71 -10.70
CA THR A 3 -12.88 -8.00 -10.44
C THR A 3 -12.21 -6.95 -9.56
N LYS A 4 -12.51 -5.67 -9.81
CA LYS A 4 -11.96 -4.58 -8.99
C LYS A 4 -12.32 -4.76 -7.52
N SER A 5 -13.59 -5.04 -7.24
CA SER A 5 -14.05 -5.27 -5.86
C SER A 5 -13.39 -6.49 -5.23
N LYS A 6 -13.19 -7.55 -6.00
CA LYS A 6 -12.51 -8.77 -5.52
C LYS A 6 -11.07 -8.48 -5.11
N VAL A 7 -10.38 -7.61 -5.85
CA VAL A 7 -9.00 -7.23 -5.53
C VAL A 7 -8.95 -6.54 -4.17
N PHE A 8 -9.81 -5.55 -3.94
CA PHE A 8 -9.79 -4.83 -2.67
C PHE A 8 -10.28 -5.70 -1.51
N GLU A 9 -11.22 -6.62 -1.75
CA GLU A 9 -11.61 -7.59 -0.73
C GLU A 9 -10.45 -8.52 -0.37
N LEU A 10 -9.65 -8.92 -1.35
CA LEU A 10 -8.45 -9.72 -1.09
C LEU A 10 -7.48 -8.95 -0.18
N LEU A 11 -7.23 -7.68 -0.50
CA LEU A 11 -6.31 -6.85 0.27
C LEU A 11 -6.77 -6.62 1.71
N LYS A 12 -8.09 -6.63 1.96
CA LYS A 12 -8.65 -6.46 3.31
C LYS A 12 -8.34 -7.62 4.26
N ARG A 13 -7.83 -8.73 3.74
CA ARG A 13 -7.56 -9.93 4.56
C ARG A 13 -6.21 -9.88 5.28
N ASN A 14 -5.65 -8.70 5.53
CA ASN A 14 -4.35 -8.54 6.19
C ASN A 14 -3.23 -9.30 5.47
N LEU A 15 -3.25 -9.19 4.16
CA LEU A 15 -2.33 -9.89 3.28
C LEU A 15 -0.93 -9.28 3.35
N THR A 16 0.09 -10.11 3.21
CA THR A 16 1.44 -9.61 2.97
C THR A 16 1.60 -9.45 1.46
N VAL A 17 1.97 -8.26 1.06
CA VAL A 17 2.14 -7.89 -0.35
C VAL A 17 3.58 -7.45 -0.58
N SER A 18 3.96 -7.34 -1.84
CA SER A 18 5.20 -6.66 -2.21
C SER A 18 4.86 -5.20 -2.51
N LEU A 19 5.42 -4.30 -1.71
CA LEU A 19 5.27 -2.85 -1.90
C LEU A 19 6.59 -2.32 -2.44
N ALA A 20 6.61 -1.91 -3.70
CA ALA A 20 7.83 -1.45 -4.35
C ALA A 20 8.02 0.05 -4.16
N SER A 21 9.20 0.43 -3.69
CA SER A 21 9.69 1.80 -3.68
C SER A 21 10.72 1.96 -4.78
N ILE A 22 11.15 3.19 -5.04
CA ILE A 22 12.18 3.47 -6.03
C ILE A 22 13.40 3.99 -5.29
N THR A 23 14.52 3.30 -5.49
CA THR A 23 15.78 3.68 -4.86
C THR A 23 16.32 4.98 -5.48
N ARG A 24 17.28 5.59 -4.80
CA ARG A 24 17.92 6.81 -5.31
C ARG A 24 18.56 6.59 -6.69
N ASN A 25 18.99 5.37 -6.97
CA ASN A 25 19.56 5.02 -8.26
C ASN A 25 18.51 4.68 -9.32
N GLY A 26 17.24 4.81 -8.98
CA GLY A 26 16.14 4.58 -9.92
C GLY A 26 15.67 3.13 -10.04
N TYR A 27 16.18 2.24 -9.22
CA TYR A 27 15.74 0.84 -9.25
C TYR A 27 14.46 0.65 -8.44
N PRO A 28 13.51 -0.17 -8.92
CA PRO A 28 12.41 -0.59 -8.06
C PRO A 28 12.91 -1.55 -6.99
N ARG A 29 12.50 -1.33 -5.77
CA ARG A 29 12.87 -2.20 -4.65
C ARG A 29 11.60 -2.77 -4.01
N PRO A 30 11.34 -4.07 -4.17
CA PRO A 30 10.19 -4.71 -3.53
C PRO A 30 10.43 -4.86 -2.03
N ASN A 31 9.45 -4.50 -1.23
CA ASN A 31 9.47 -4.61 0.22
C ASN A 31 8.28 -5.47 0.65
N PRO A 32 8.50 -6.62 1.28
CA PRO A 32 7.38 -7.39 1.84
C PRO A 32 6.72 -6.59 2.95
N MET A 33 5.43 -6.34 2.85
CA MET A 33 4.71 -5.50 3.79
C MET A 33 3.33 -6.08 4.06
N LYS A 34 2.94 -6.05 5.33
CA LYS A 34 1.60 -6.48 5.70
C LYS A 34 0.63 -5.31 5.57
N VAL A 35 -0.46 -5.54 4.85
CA VAL A 35 -1.54 -4.56 4.78
C VAL A 35 -2.23 -4.51 6.14
N ILE A 36 -2.35 -3.33 6.73
CA ILE A 36 -3.05 -3.19 8.01
C ILE A 36 -4.49 -2.74 7.86
N SER A 37 -4.81 -2.05 6.76
CA SER A 37 -6.17 -1.59 6.53
C SER A 37 -6.35 -1.20 5.07
N VAL A 38 -7.59 -1.34 4.58
CA VAL A 38 -8.03 -0.77 3.31
C VAL A 38 -9.23 0.10 3.67
N ASP A 39 -9.14 1.40 3.40
CA ASP A 39 -10.19 2.33 3.80
C ASP A 39 -11.33 2.39 2.77
N GLU A 40 -12.33 3.20 3.05
CA GLU A 40 -13.53 3.33 2.19
C GLU A 40 -13.22 3.86 0.79
N GLU A 41 -12.12 4.57 0.65
CA GLU A 41 -11.68 5.10 -0.64
C GLU A 41 -10.70 4.17 -1.35
N ASN A 42 -10.55 2.95 -0.81
CA ASN A 42 -9.63 1.92 -1.32
C ASN A 42 -8.16 2.30 -1.21
N ASN A 43 -7.82 3.22 -0.32
CA ASN A 43 -6.42 3.45 0.02
C ASN A 43 -5.93 2.29 0.88
N ILE A 44 -4.69 1.91 0.67
CA ILE A 44 -4.10 0.76 1.34
C ILE A 44 -3.07 1.26 2.34
N TRP A 45 -3.19 0.83 3.58
CA TRP A 45 -2.39 1.36 4.68
C TRP A 45 -1.40 0.34 5.20
N PHE A 46 -0.20 0.83 5.50
CA PHE A 46 0.89 0.05 6.07
C PHE A 46 1.48 0.80 7.26
N ALA A 47 2.08 0.07 8.19
CA ALA A 47 2.83 0.65 9.30
C ALA A 47 4.30 0.31 9.12
N THR A 48 5.18 1.25 9.41
CA THR A 48 6.61 1.02 9.32
C THR A 48 7.37 1.96 10.25
N SER A 49 8.67 1.70 10.38
CA SER A 49 9.58 2.57 11.12
C SER A 49 9.99 3.76 10.27
N LEU A 50 9.98 4.96 10.88
CA LEU A 50 10.49 6.17 10.22
C LEU A 50 11.96 6.04 9.79
N LYS A 51 12.69 5.11 10.40
CA LYS A 51 14.11 4.88 10.09
C LYS A 51 14.31 3.92 8.93
N SER A 52 13.24 3.33 8.39
CA SER A 52 13.40 2.37 7.31
C SER A 52 13.80 3.07 6.01
N ASP A 53 14.57 2.35 5.18
CA ASP A 53 15.02 2.88 3.91
C ASP A 53 13.87 3.25 2.99
N LYS A 54 12.77 2.49 3.05
CA LYS A 54 11.62 2.75 2.19
C LYS A 54 10.98 4.10 2.47
N VAL A 55 10.99 4.56 3.73
CA VAL A 55 10.44 5.88 4.08
C VAL A 55 11.25 6.97 3.41
N ALA A 56 12.58 6.89 3.47
CA ALA A 56 13.43 7.86 2.80
C ALA A 56 13.22 7.83 1.28
N GLU A 57 13.04 6.65 0.72
CA GLU A 57 12.79 6.50 -0.70
C GLU A 57 11.45 7.12 -1.11
N PHE A 58 10.40 6.87 -0.35
CA PHE A 58 9.09 7.47 -0.64
C PHE A 58 9.08 8.99 -0.43
N ALA A 59 9.89 9.49 0.49
CA ALA A 59 10.01 10.94 0.68
C ALA A 59 10.61 11.61 -0.56
N GLU A 60 11.52 10.94 -1.25
CA GLU A 60 12.12 11.47 -2.49
C GLU A 60 11.26 11.18 -3.72
N ASN A 61 10.62 10.01 -3.78
CA ASN A 61 9.80 9.61 -4.91
C ASN A 61 8.59 8.85 -4.39
N PRO A 62 7.41 9.47 -4.41
CA PRO A 62 6.21 8.84 -3.85
C PRO A 62 5.63 7.72 -4.70
N ARG A 63 6.10 7.54 -5.93
CA ARG A 63 5.56 6.49 -6.80
C ARG A 63 5.85 5.13 -6.22
N ALA A 64 4.85 4.27 -6.27
CA ALA A 64 4.90 2.95 -5.67
C ALA A 64 4.11 1.93 -6.47
N GLY A 65 4.46 0.67 -6.27
CA GLY A 65 3.71 -0.43 -6.86
C GLY A 65 3.42 -1.49 -5.80
N ILE A 66 2.31 -2.16 -5.97
CA ILE A 66 1.95 -3.31 -5.13
C ILE A 66 1.75 -4.52 -6.02
N ALA A 67 2.29 -5.64 -5.59
CA ALA A 67 2.05 -6.94 -6.24
C ALA A 67 1.57 -7.94 -5.20
N CYS A 68 0.53 -8.68 -5.56
CA CYS A 68 0.03 -9.79 -4.76
C CYS A 68 -0.74 -10.75 -5.65
N SER A 69 -1.07 -11.91 -5.11
CA SER A 69 -1.80 -12.92 -5.86
C SER A 69 -2.53 -13.86 -4.92
N ASN A 70 -3.50 -14.53 -5.46
CA ASN A 70 -4.12 -15.70 -4.85
C ASN A 70 -4.26 -16.77 -5.93
N GLU A 71 -5.03 -17.82 -5.67
CA GLU A 71 -5.20 -18.91 -6.63
C GLU A 71 -5.95 -18.49 -7.89
N GLU A 72 -6.76 -17.44 -7.80
CA GLU A 72 -7.61 -17.02 -8.91
C GLU A 72 -6.98 -15.94 -9.78
N MET A 73 -6.13 -15.09 -9.20
CA MET A 73 -5.64 -13.92 -9.92
C MET A 73 -4.29 -13.43 -9.42
N SER A 74 -3.59 -12.76 -10.33
CA SER A 74 -2.38 -12.01 -10.02
C SER A 74 -2.73 -10.53 -10.14
N VAL A 75 -2.30 -9.74 -9.16
CA VAL A 75 -2.71 -8.34 -9.04
C VAL A 75 -1.49 -7.45 -8.98
N SER A 76 -1.52 -6.35 -9.73
CA SER A 76 -0.58 -5.27 -9.55
C SER A 76 -1.31 -3.94 -9.48
N LEU A 77 -0.84 -3.09 -8.61
CA LEU A 77 -1.35 -1.73 -8.45
C LEU A 77 -0.21 -0.76 -8.64
N GLN A 78 -0.51 0.39 -9.22
CA GLN A 78 0.42 1.51 -9.28
C GLN A 78 -0.26 2.70 -8.62
N GLY A 79 0.50 3.47 -7.89
CA GLY A 79 -0.03 4.62 -7.18
C GLY A 79 1.05 5.40 -6.49
N LYS A 80 0.68 6.14 -5.45
CA LYS A 80 1.60 6.98 -4.71
C LYS A 80 1.44 6.76 -3.23
N ILE A 81 2.55 6.89 -2.52
CA ILE A 81 2.59 6.80 -1.06
C ILE A 81 2.59 8.22 -0.47
N ALA A 82 1.75 8.38 0.56
CA ALA A 82 1.84 9.51 1.46
C ALA A 82 2.34 8.99 2.81
N ILE A 83 3.35 9.64 3.36
CA ILE A 83 3.87 9.29 4.68
C ILE A 83 3.02 10.05 5.70
N VAL A 84 2.38 9.32 6.61
CA VAL A 84 1.43 9.89 7.56
C VAL A 84 1.95 9.71 8.98
N GLU A 85 2.16 10.85 9.66
CA GLU A 85 2.65 10.87 11.03
C GLU A 85 1.63 11.48 11.98
N GLU A 86 0.46 11.84 11.48
CA GLU A 86 -0.58 12.45 12.31
C GLU A 86 -0.99 11.54 13.44
N ARG A 87 -0.97 12.05 14.65
CA ARG A 87 -1.20 11.30 15.87
C ARG A 87 -2.55 10.59 15.89
N GLU A 88 -3.62 11.28 15.51
CA GLU A 88 -4.96 10.71 15.53
C GLU A 88 -5.11 9.55 14.53
N GLN A 89 -4.52 9.69 13.35
CA GLN A 89 -4.56 8.64 12.35
C GLN A 89 -3.73 7.44 12.80
N LYS A 90 -2.58 7.67 13.38
CA LYS A 90 -1.73 6.61 13.93
C LYS A 90 -2.46 5.82 15.01
N LYS A 91 -3.22 6.50 15.86
CA LYS A 91 -4.02 5.84 16.90
C LYS A 91 -5.13 5.00 16.29
N ARG A 92 -5.83 5.53 15.29
CA ARG A 92 -6.92 4.80 14.64
C ARG A 92 -6.46 3.52 13.95
N MET A 93 -5.29 3.56 13.37
CA MET A 93 -4.73 2.41 12.63
C MET A 93 -3.99 1.42 13.53
N TRP A 94 -3.75 1.79 14.78
CA TRP A 94 -3.00 0.94 15.70
C TRP A 94 -3.74 -0.35 16.00
N ASN A 95 -3.00 -1.47 16.02
CA ASN A 95 -3.47 -2.70 16.62
C ASN A 95 -2.35 -3.28 17.49
N GLU A 96 -2.72 -4.04 18.52
CA GLU A 96 -1.77 -4.50 19.52
C GLU A 96 -0.74 -5.50 18.99
N GLY A 97 -1.01 -6.15 17.87
CA GLY A 97 -0.01 -6.99 17.21
C GLY A 97 1.21 -6.22 16.73
N MET A 98 1.07 -4.91 16.56
CA MET A 98 2.16 -4.04 16.13
C MET A 98 3.15 -3.72 17.26
N ARG A 99 2.80 -4.02 18.50
CA ARG A 99 3.64 -3.70 19.65
C ARG A 99 4.98 -4.42 19.64
N ILE A 100 5.06 -5.55 18.96
CA ILE A 100 6.31 -6.27 18.82
C ILE A 100 7.36 -5.44 18.06
N TYR A 101 6.90 -4.56 17.15
CA TYR A 101 7.78 -3.67 16.39
C TYR A 101 7.90 -2.29 17.02
N PHE A 102 6.88 -1.87 17.75
CA PHE A 102 6.79 -0.55 18.37
C PHE A 102 6.39 -0.73 19.84
N PRO A 103 7.37 -1.06 20.72
CA PRO A 103 7.08 -1.35 22.12
C PRO A 103 6.37 -0.22 22.88
N ASP A 104 6.59 1.03 22.44
CA ASP A 104 5.97 2.18 23.07
C ASP A 104 4.51 2.40 22.63
N GLY A 105 4.01 1.55 21.74
CA GLY A 105 2.61 1.61 21.33
C GLY A 105 2.35 2.66 20.27
N ALA A 106 1.08 3.05 20.16
CA ALA A 106 0.63 4.02 19.14
C ALA A 106 1.31 5.38 19.27
N GLU A 107 1.87 5.69 20.42
CA GLU A 107 2.57 6.95 20.66
C GLU A 107 4.05 6.89 20.30
N SER A 108 4.52 5.75 19.80
CA SER A 108 5.92 5.59 19.40
C SER A 108 6.30 6.63 18.34
N LYS A 109 7.39 7.33 18.56
CA LYS A 109 7.90 8.34 17.61
C LYS A 109 8.48 7.70 16.37
N ASP A 110 8.84 6.43 16.45
CA ASP A 110 9.38 5.67 15.32
C ASP A 110 8.31 5.15 14.38
N TYR A 111 7.09 4.96 14.88
CA TYR A 111 5.97 4.45 14.12
C TYR A 111 5.41 5.50 13.17
N CYS A 112 5.29 5.18 11.90
CA CYS A 112 4.55 5.99 10.94
C CYS A 112 3.67 5.10 10.06
N LEU A 113 2.77 5.73 9.35
CA LEU A 113 1.91 5.07 8.40
C LEU A 113 2.34 5.41 6.97
N LEU A 114 2.16 4.44 6.09
CA LEU A 114 2.29 4.66 4.66
C LEU A 114 0.89 4.46 4.07
N LYS A 115 0.38 5.49 3.42
CA LYS A 115 -0.92 5.47 2.75
C LYS A 115 -0.67 5.33 1.26
N PHE A 116 -1.01 4.18 0.71
CA PHE A 116 -0.92 3.95 -0.73
C PHE A 116 -2.24 4.37 -1.37
N VAL A 117 -2.15 5.35 -2.26
CA VAL A 117 -3.30 5.87 -3.01
C VAL A 117 -3.25 5.26 -4.40
N PRO A 118 -4.11 4.29 -4.71
CA PRO A 118 -4.03 3.60 -6.00
C PRO A 118 -4.51 4.50 -7.14
N GLU A 119 -3.83 4.38 -8.28
CA GLU A 119 -4.17 5.10 -9.50
C GLU A 119 -4.53 4.12 -10.62
N MET A 120 -3.81 3.02 -10.72
CA MET A 120 -4.01 2.00 -11.74
C MET A 120 -4.05 0.62 -11.12
N LEU A 121 -4.90 -0.24 -11.65
CA LEU A 121 -5.02 -1.62 -11.22
C LEU A 121 -4.97 -2.52 -12.45
N ARG A 122 -4.22 -3.60 -12.34
CA ARG A 122 -4.19 -4.65 -13.34
C ARG A 122 -4.37 -5.99 -12.61
N ALA A 123 -5.38 -6.74 -12.99
CA ALA A 123 -5.63 -8.07 -12.44
C ALA A 123 -5.68 -9.07 -13.60
N VAL A 124 -4.92 -10.15 -13.48
CA VAL A 124 -4.85 -11.20 -14.50
C VAL A 124 -5.48 -12.44 -13.90
N THR A 125 -6.55 -12.91 -14.53
CA THR A 125 -7.21 -14.17 -14.18
C THR A 125 -6.83 -15.20 -15.22
N VAL A 126 -7.31 -16.43 -15.04
CA VAL A 126 -7.05 -17.50 -16.01
C VAL A 126 -7.53 -17.14 -17.41
N ASP A 127 -8.67 -16.44 -17.48
CA ASP A 127 -9.31 -16.15 -18.76
C ASP A 127 -9.01 -14.76 -19.33
N GLU A 128 -8.73 -13.79 -18.48
CA GLU A 128 -8.71 -12.39 -18.89
C GLU A 128 -7.67 -11.57 -18.17
N ILE A 129 -7.32 -10.44 -18.80
CA ILE A 129 -6.54 -9.37 -18.17
C ILE A 129 -7.49 -8.22 -17.91
N HIS A 130 -7.62 -7.83 -16.66
CA HIS A 130 -8.49 -6.72 -16.24
C HIS A 130 -7.62 -5.53 -15.87
N ARG A 131 -7.91 -4.37 -16.48
CA ARG A 131 -7.20 -3.12 -16.19
C ARG A 131 -8.20 -2.05 -15.82
N TYR A 132 -7.89 -1.32 -14.76
CA TYR A 132 -8.75 -0.25 -14.26
C TYR A 132 -7.93 0.98 -13.93
N GLU A 133 -8.43 2.13 -14.36
CA GLU A 133 -7.96 3.40 -13.85
C GLU A 133 -8.82 3.71 -12.63
N ILE A 134 -8.19 3.93 -11.50
CA ILE A 134 -8.87 4.11 -10.23
C ILE A 134 -9.34 5.56 -10.08
N LYS A 135 -8.52 6.50 -10.55
CA LYS A 135 -8.83 7.93 -10.43
C LYS A 135 -9.08 8.54 -11.79
N THR A 136 -10.26 9.12 -11.94
CA THR A 136 -10.65 9.79 -13.18
C THR A 136 -9.67 10.90 -13.56
N ILE A 137 -9.09 11.57 -12.58
CA ILE A 137 -8.15 12.65 -12.84
C ILE A 137 -6.93 12.20 -13.62
N VAL A 138 -6.57 10.93 -13.53
CA VAL A 138 -5.46 10.38 -14.30
C VAL A 138 -5.74 10.48 -15.79
N LEU A 139 -7.00 10.33 -16.16
CA LEU A 139 -7.43 10.44 -17.55
C LEU A 139 -7.21 11.84 -18.11
N LEU A 140 -7.37 12.84 -17.28
CA LEU A 140 -7.28 14.24 -17.71
C LEU A 140 -5.85 14.65 -18.05
N LYS A 141 -4.88 13.85 -17.67
CA LYS A 141 -3.48 14.13 -17.95
C LYS A 141 -3.02 13.63 -19.31
N LYS A 142 -3.87 12.93 -19.97
CA LYS A 142 -3.61 12.45 -21.32
C LYS A 142 -3.75 13.58 -22.36
#